data_fadd72182423d4b8e849a333cc93b4a6
#
_entry.id   fadd72182423d4b8e849a333cc93b4a6
#
_cell.length_a   1.000
_cell.length_b   1.000
_cell.length_c   1.000
_cell.angle_alpha   90.00
_cell.angle_beta   90.00
_cell.angle_gamma   90.00
#
_symmetry.space_group_name_H-M   'P 1'
#
loop_
_entity.id
_entity.type
_entity.pdbx_description
1 polymer ?
#
loop_
_entity_poly.entity_id
_entity_poly.type
_entity_poly.pdbx_seq_one_letter_code
_entity_poly.pdbx_strand_id
1 'polypeptide(L)'
;MKPFGVTHFDEPEAFRAWLSRHHSERDELWVGFWKKSTGRSSITWPESVDEALCFGWIDGIRKSVDDEAYTIRFTPRRPRSNWSLRNIQRYEALEAEGRIEPTGAEAYRRRTEEKSGVYSFEQVVPAALPDDYAARLQGDTAAWADWQSRPPGSVSYTHLTLPTNRVAG
;
A
#
# COMPACT_ATOMS: atom_id res chain seq x y z
N MET A 1 3.30 -18.58 12.08
CA MET A 1 4.39 -19.17 11.28
C MET A 1 5.37 -18.06 10.97
N LYS A 2 6.61 -18.13 11.47
CA LYS A 2 7.65 -17.13 11.16
C LYS A 2 8.02 -17.28 9.68
N PRO A 3 8.15 -16.18 8.91
CA PRO A 3 8.55 -16.28 7.51
C PRO A 3 9.99 -16.83 7.44
N PHE A 4 10.18 -17.86 6.61
CA PHE A 4 11.51 -18.40 6.32
C PHE A 4 12.27 -17.39 5.47
N GLY A 5 13.52 -17.10 5.83
CA GLY A 5 14.44 -16.33 4.98
C GLY A 5 14.24 -14.81 5.01
N VAL A 6 14.04 -14.21 6.19
CA VAL A 6 14.03 -12.75 6.35
C VAL A 6 15.43 -12.19 6.14
N THR A 7 15.55 -11.22 5.22
CA THR A 7 16.79 -10.50 4.96
C THR A 7 16.69 -9.08 5.50
N HIS A 8 17.65 -8.66 6.31
CA HIS A 8 17.77 -7.28 6.79
C HIS A 8 18.75 -6.52 5.92
N PHE A 9 18.43 -5.26 5.65
CA PHE A 9 19.30 -4.31 4.97
C PHE A 9 19.48 -3.09 5.87
N ASP A 10 20.70 -2.64 6.03
CA ASP A 10 21.00 -1.51 6.89
C ASP A 10 20.74 -0.16 6.20
N GLU A 11 20.79 -0.16 4.87
CA GLU A 11 20.64 1.02 4.01
C GLU A 11 19.97 0.69 2.67
N PRO A 12 19.38 1.69 1.98
CA PRO A 12 18.68 1.50 0.69
C PRO A 12 19.56 0.90 -0.40
N GLU A 13 20.83 1.29 -0.46
CA GLU A 13 21.81 0.85 -1.45
C GLU A 13 22.06 -0.67 -1.38
N ALA A 14 22.06 -1.23 -0.19
CA ALA A 14 22.21 -2.67 0.00
C ALA A 14 21.00 -3.44 -0.56
N PHE A 15 19.77 -2.93 -0.36
CA PHE A 15 18.58 -3.51 -0.96
C PHE A 15 18.55 -3.33 -2.48
N ARG A 16 18.94 -2.13 -2.98
CA ARG A 16 19.10 -1.89 -4.41
C ARG A 16 20.09 -2.88 -5.06
N ALA A 17 21.23 -3.10 -4.44
CA ALA A 17 22.23 -4.06 -4.91
C ALA A 17 21.71 -5.51 -4.93
N TRP A 18 20.85 -5.88 -3.99
CA TRP A 18 20.18 -7.17 -3.99
C TRP A 18 19.18 -7.26 -5.16
N LEU A 19 18.31 -6.25 -5.33
CA LEU A 19 17.35 -6.19 -6.44
C LEU A 19 18.06 -6.25 -7.79
N SER A 20 19.13 -5.50 -7.99
CA SER A 20 19.92 -5.49 -9.23
C SER A 20 20.38 -6.89 -9.63
N ARG A 21 20.73 -7.73 -8.67
CA ARG A 21 21.22 -9.10 -8.92
C ARG A 21 20.13 -10.13 -9.04
N HIS A 22 18.99 -9.95 -8.36
CA HIS A 22 18.04 -11.04 -8.13
C HIS A 22 16.60 -10.75 -8.58
N HIS A 23 16.27 -9.52 -8.97
CA HIS A 23 14.87 -9.14 -9.28
C HIS A 23 14.23 -9.96 -10.39
N SER A 24 15.04 -10.51 -11.34
CA SER A 24 14.55 -11.32 -12.45
C SER A 24 14.49 -12.83 -12.15
N GLU A 25 15.15 -13.28 -11.07
CA GLU A 25 15.28 -14.71 -10.72
C GLU A 25 14.42 -15.09 -9.51
N ARG A 26 13.96 -14.10 -8.74
CA ARG A 26 13.21 -14.32 -7.50
C ARG A 26 11.77 -13.85 -7.64
N ASP A 27 10.87 -14.65 -7.08
CA ASP A 27 9.43 -14.34 -7.06
C ASP A 27 9.02 -13.60 -5.79
N GLU A 28 9.87 -13.62 -4.77
CA GLU A 28 9.61 -12.91 -3.50
C GLU A 28 10.89 -12.68 -2.69
N LEU A 29 10.81 -11.69 -1.83
CA LEU A 29 11.76 -11.44 -0.75
C LEU A 29 11.02 -10.96 0.50
N TRP A 30 11.38 -11.50 1.65
CA TRP A 30 10.95 -11.01 2.95
C TRP A 30 12.02 -10.09 3.53
N VAL A 31 11.75 -8.77 3.51
CA VAL A 31 12.64 -7.74 4.06
C VAL A 31 12.30 -7.55 5.52
N GLY A 32 13.31 -7.62 6.39
CA GLY A 32 13.20 -7.38 7.82
C GLY A 32 13.49 -5.93 8.17
N PHE A 33 12.73 -5.39 9.13
CA PHE A 33 12.83 -4.03 9.63
C PHE A 33 12.93 -4.05 11.14
N TRP A 34 13.93 -3.38 11.69
CA TRP A 34 14.03 -3.18 13.13
C TRP A 34 13.06 -2.09 13.58
N LYS A 35 12.41 -2.30 14.71
CA LYS A 35 11.59 -1.24 15.32
C LYS A 35 12.48 -0.14 15.84
N LYS A 36 12.03 1.11 15.79
CA LYS A 36 12.77 2.28 16.26
C LYS A 36 13.25 2.16 17.70
N SER A 37 12.50 1.44 18.55
CA SER A 37 12.83 1.20 19.96
C SER A 37 14.11 0.41 20.16
N THR A 38 14.59 -0.33 19.15
CA THR A 38 15.81 -1.15 19.26
C THR A 38 17.09 -0.35 19.07
N GLY A 39 17.02 0.85 18.47
CA GLY A 39 18.19 1.65 18.10
C GLY A 39 19.05 1.05 16.98
N ARG A 40 18.63 -0.07 16.40
CA ARG A 40 19.36 -0.72 15.29
C ARG A 40 19.08 0.00 13.97
N SER A 41 20.11 0.14 13.12
CA SER A 41 19.97 0.65 11.77
C SER A 41 19.18 -0.34 10.91
N SER A 42 18.31 0.20 10.05
CA SER A 42 17.53 -0.56 9.09
C SER A 42 17.01 0.39 8.03
N ILE A 43 16.98 -0.09 6.80
CA ILE A 43 16.23 0.60 5.74
C ILE A 43 14.81 0.89 6.23
N THR A 44 14.29 2.07 5.94
CA THR A 44 12.90 2.42 6.25
C THR A 44 11.93 1.82 5.21
N TRP A 45 10.67 1.66 5.60
CA TRP A 45 9.65 1.18 4.65
C TRP A 45 9.52 2.08 3.40
N PRO A 46 9.47 3.43 3.49
CA PRO A 46 9.40 4.26 2.28
C PRO A 46 10.61 4.07 1.36
N GLU A 47 11.83 4.01 1.90
CA GLU A 47 13.05 3.78 1.12
C GLU A 47 13.01 2.41 0.43
N SER A 48 12.53 1.38 1.12
CA SER A 48 12.40 0.05 0.51
C SER A 48 11.36 0.00 -0.61
N VAL A 49 10.26 0.76 -0.50
CA VAL A 49 9.28 0.89 -1.59
C VAL A 49 9.88 1.61 -2.79
N ASP A 50 10.67 2.65 -2.57
CA ASP A 50 11.35 3.39 -3.63
C ASP A 50 12.29 2.49 -4.43
N GLU A 51 13.15 1.73 -3.75
CA GLU A 51 14.05 0.80 -4.43
C GLU A 51 13.28 -0.32 -5.16
N ALA A 52 12.22 -0.86 -4.56
CA ALA A 52 11.37 -1.86 -5.19
C ALA A 52 10.71 -1.33 -6.46
N LEU A 53 10.17 -0.10 -6.45
CA LEU A 53 9.57 0.55 -7.62
C LEU A 53 10.57 0.68 -8.77
N CYS A 54 11.83 1.00 -8.47
CA CYS A 54 12.87 1.11 -9.49
C CYS A 54 13.05 -0.17 -10.31
N PHE A 55 12.80 -1.34 -9.73
CA PHE A 55 12.93 -2.66 -10.38
C PHE A 55 11.58 -3.31 -10.74
N GLY A 56 10.47 -2.59 -10.61
CA GLY A 56 9.13 -3.13 -10.90
C GLY A 56 8.61 -4.10 -9.84
N TRP A 57 9.08 -3.98 -8.61
CA TRP A 57 8.61 -4.72 -7.45
C TRP A 57 7.67 -3.88 -6.59
N ILE A 58 6.96 -4.51 -5.67
CA ILE A 58 6.02 -3.85 -4.75
C ILE A 58 6.00 -4.56 -3.41
N ASP A 59 5.77 -3.78 -2.38
CA ASP A 59 5.47 -4.27 -1.04
C ASP A 59 4.09 -4.93 -0.97
N GLY A 60 3.96 -5.86 -0.06
CA GLY A 60 2.73 -6.60 0.19
C GLY A 60 2.46 -6.76 1.68
N ILE A 61 2.26 -7.99 2.12
CA ILE A 61 1.87 -8.30 3.49
C ILE A 61 3.00 -7.97 4.47
N ARG A 62 2.65 -7.22 5.53
CA ARG A 62 3.48 -7.01 6.71
C ARG A 62 3.15 -8.05 7.77
N LYS A 63 4.19 -8.63 8.40
CA LYS A 63 4.07 -9.56 9.52
C LYS A 63 4.98 -9.12 10.67
N SER A 64 4.52 -9.30 11.91
CA SER A 64 5.39 -9.20 13.08
C SER A 64 6.31 -10.42 13.11
N VAL A 65 7.57 -10.20 13.44
CA VAL A 65 8.53 -11.28 13.71
C VAL A 65 8.58 -11.53 15.21
N ASP A 66 8.82 -10.48 15.98
CA ASP A 66 8.89 -10.47 17.44
C ASP A 66 8.69 -9.04 17.99
N ASP A 67 9.10 -8.80 19.23
CA ASP A 67 8.99 -7.49 19.87
C ASP A 67 9.97 -6.45 19.32
N GLU A 68 11.03 -6.87 18.62
CA GLU A 68 12.07 -6.00 18.09
C GLU A 68 11.94 -5.76 16.57
N ALA A 69 11.29 -6.67 15.82
CA ALA A 69 11.31 -6.65 14.37
C ALA A 69 9.92 -6.95 13.75
N TYR A 70 9.75 -6.46 12.54
CA TYR A 70 8.69 -6.87 11.62
C TYR A 70 9.28 -7.13 10.24
N THR A 71 8.52 -7.76 9.37
CA THR A 71 8.93 -8.04 8.00
C THR A 71 7.82 -7.67 7.03
N ILE A 72 8.22 -7.27 5.82
CA ILE A 72 7.33 -7.01 4.70
C ILE A 72 7.76 -7.89 3.53
N ARG A 73 6.79 -8.50 2.88
CA ARG A 73 6.99 -9.28 1.67
C ARG A 73 7.04 -8.37 0.45
N PHE A 74 8.09 -8.45 -0.33
CA PHE A 74 8.23 -7.80 -1.64
C PHE A 74 8.10 -8.83 -2.75
N THR A 75 7.47 -8.47 -3.86
CA THR A 75 7.25 -9.32 -5.03
C THR A 75 7.32 -8.51 -6.32
N PRO A 76 7.67 -9.13 -7.46
CA PRO A 76 7.47 -8.50 -8.76
C PRO A 76 6.02 -8.07 -8.95
N ARG A 77 5.80 -6.90 -9.53
CA ARG A 77 4.46 -6.42 -9.86
C ARG A 77 3.83 -7.30 -10.93
N ARG A 78 2.64 -7.80 -10.63
CA ARG A 78 1.84 -8.55 -11.61
C ARG A 78 1.32 -7.61 -12.69
N PRO A 79 1.18 -8.07 -13.94
CA PRO A 79 0.42 -7.35 -14.95
C PRO A 79 -0.96 -6.98 -14.41
N ARG A 80 -1.42 -5.75 -14.67
CA ARG A 80 -2.71 -5.22 -14.18
C ARG A 80 -2.85 -5.17 -12.65
N SER A 81 -1.73 -5.08 -11.90
CA SER A 81 -1.81 -4.78 -10.46
C SER A 81 -2.29 -3.34 -10.23
N ASN A 82 -2.92 -3.09 -9.08
CA ASN A 82 -3.34 -1.75 -8.70
C ASN A 82 -2.12 -0.87 -8.42
N TRP A 83 -2.21 0.39 -8.85
CA TRP A 83 -1.24 1.43 -8.54
C TRP A 83 -1.92 2.50 -7.69
N SER A 84 -1.43 2.73 -6.48
CA SER A 84 -1.86 3.87 -5.68
C SER A 84 -1.37 5.18 -6.30
N LEU A 85 -2.09 6.27 -6.08
CA LEU A 85 -1.64 7.61 -6.49
C LEU A 85 -0.26 7.93 -5.90
N ARG A 86 -0.03 7.55 -4.65
CA ARG A 86 1.26 7.70 -3.99
C ARG A 86 2.38 6.96 -4.74
N ASN A 87 2.16 5.71 -5.15
CA ASN A 87 3.17 4.94 -5.88
C ASN A 87 3.41 5.49 -7.29
N ILE A 88 2.37 6.05 -7.93
CA ILE A 88 2.51 6.72 -9.23
C ILE A 88 3.38 7.97 -9.07
N GLN A 89 3.04 8.86 -8.15
CA GLN A 89 3.80 10.09 -7.88
C GLN A 89 5.26 9.78 -7.50
N ARG A 90 5.45 8.72 -6.70
CA ARG A 90 6.81 8.34 -6.29
C ARG A 90 7.61 7.77 -7.45
N TYR A 91 6.99 6.94 -8.31
CA TYR A 91 7.61 6.45 -9.54
C TYR A 91 8.06 7.61 -10.45
N GLU A 92 7.19 8.59 -10.69
CA GLU A 92 7.48 9.77 -11.54
C GLU A 92 8.65 10.59 -10.98
N ALA A 93 8.72 10.75 -9.66
CA ALA A 93 9.87 11.40 -9.02
C ALA A 93 11.18 10.61 -9.21
N LEU A 94 11.14 9.29 -9.02
CA LEU A 94 12.30 8.42 -9.21
C LEU A 94 12.76 8.35 -10.67
N GLU A 95 11.82 8.44 -11.62
CA GLU A 95 12.11 8.53 -13.04
C GLU A 95 12.81 9.85 -13.38
N ALA A 96 12.35 10.98 -12.85
CA ALA A 96 13.00 12.27 -12.98
C ALA A 96 14.42 12.30 -12.37
N GLU A 97 14.65 11.52 -11.30
CA GLU A 97 15.97 11.30 -10.69
C GLU A 97 16.87 10.35 -11.50
N GLY A 98 16.35 9.73 -12.57
CA GLY A 98 17.10 8.77 -13.40
C GLY A 98 17.37 7.42 -12.70
N ARG A 99 16.58 7.05 -11.69
CA ARG A 99 16.79 5.86 -10.86
C ARG A 99 16.04 4.62 -11.34
N ILE A 100 15.08 4.78 -12.25
CA ILE A 100 14.23 3.70 -12.74
C ILE A 100 15.00 2.76 -13.67
N GLU A 101 14.95 1.48 -13.39
CA GLU A 101 15.53 0.44 -14.23
C GLU A 101 14.53 0.01 -15.33
N PRO A 102 15.00 -0.64 -16.42
CA PRO A 102 14.12 -1.04 -17.53
C PRO A 102 12.91 -1.89 -17.10
N THR A 103 13.07 -2.76 -16.11
CA THR A 103 11.99 -3.60 -15.55
C THR A 103 10.98 -2.78 -14.76
N GLY A 104 11.42 -1.73 -14.06
CA GLY A 104 10.54 -0.77 -13.39
C GLY A 104 9.71 0.03 -14.39
N ALA A 105 10.35 0.55 -15.44
CA ALA A 105 9.67 1.24 -16.53
C ALA A 105 8.64 0.36 -17.24
N GLU A 106 8.97 -0.91 -17.47
CA GLU A 106 8.04 -1.87 -18.07
C GLU A 106 6.83 -2.14 -17.16
N ALA A 107 7.05 -2.32 -15.86
CA ALA A 107 5.96 -2.52 -14.90
C ALA A 107 5.02 -1.31 -14.85
N TYR A 108 5.56 -0.09 -14.95
CA TYR A 108 4.77 1.15 -15.00
C TYR A 108 3.96 1.28 -16.30
N ARG A 109 4.54 0.96 -17.46
CA ARG A 109 3.83 0.98 -18.76
C ARG A 109 2.65 0.00 -18.84
N ARG A 110 2.71 -1.13 -18.10
CA ARG A 110 1.63 -2.13 -18.03
C ARG A 110 0.47 -1.73 -17.11
N ARG A 111 0.58 -0.60 -16.45
CA ARG A 111 -0.49 -0.05 -15.60
C ARG A 111 -1.70 0.31 -16.46
N THR A 112 -2.90 0.13 -15.91
CA THR A 112 -4.16 0.57 -16.54
C THR A 112 -4.78 1.71 -15.74
N GLU A 113 -5.49 2.62 -16.39
CA GLU A 113 -6.18 3.72 -15.72
C GLU A 113 -7.24 3.22 -14.74
N GLU A 114 -7.97 2.17 -15.10
CA GLU A 114 -9.00 1.55 -14.26
C GLU A 114 -8.46 1.04 -12.91
N LYS A 115 -7.15 0.76 -12.83
CA LYS A 115 -6.47 0.25 -11.63
C LYS A 115 -5.45 1.23 -11.06
N SER A 116 -5.56 2.49 -11.44
CA SER A 116 -4.71 3.58 -10.95
C SER A 116 -5.52 4.52 -10.07
N GLY A 117 -5.06 4.78 -8.84
CA GLY A 117 -5.74 5.68 -7.90
C GLY A 117 -7.12 5.19 -7.42
N VAL A 118 -7.36 3.88 -7.43
CA VAL A 118 -8.68 3.29 -7.10
C VAL A 118 -8.90 3.04 -5.61
N TYR A 119 -7.91 3.31 -4.77
CA TYR A 119 -8.07 3.11 -3.33
C TYR A 119 -9.01 4.17 -2.75
N SER A 120 -9.98 3.73 -1.95
CA SER A 120 -11.01 4.61 -1.36
C SER A 120 -10.44 5.78 -0.56
N PHE A 121 -9.27 5.62 0.06
CA PHE A 121 -8.59 6.69 0.80
C PHE A 121 -7.81 7.67 -0.09
N GLU A 122 -7.68 7.39 -1.40
CA GLU A 122 -7.03 8.27 -2.39
C GLU A 122 -8.06 9.02 -3.26
N GLN A 123 -9.35 8.73 -3.11
CA GLN A 123 -10.38 9.44 -3.83
C GLN A 123 -10.45 10.88 -3.35
N VAL A 124 -10.24 11.81 -4.27
CA VAL A 124 -10.27 13.26 -4.01
C VAL A 124 -11.68 13.73 -3.61
N VAL A 125 -12.70 13.00 -4.05
CA VAL A 125 -14.10 13.23 -3.67
C VAL A 125 -14.47 12.16 -2.64
N PRO A 126 -14.80 12.53 -1.40
CA PRO A 126 -15.36 11.58 -0.44
C PRO A 126 -16.57 10.92 -1.06
N ALA A 127 -16.69 9.60 -0.97
CA ALA A 127 -17.88 8.90 -1.41
C ALA A 127 -19.09 9.52 -0.69
N ALA A 128 -19.92 10.25 -1.41
CA ALA A 128 -21.13 10.83 -0.86
C ALA A 128 -22.07 9.68 -0.47
N LEU A 129 -22.70 9.81 0.69
CA LEU A 129 -23.73 8.88 1.10
C LEU A 129 -24.88 8.95 0.07
N PRO A 130 -25.36 7.83 -0.52
CA PRO A 130 -26.53 7.86 -1.38
C PRO A 130 -27.71 8.55 -0.69
N ASP A 131 -28.51 9.31 -1.46
CA ASP A 131 -29.53 10.20 -0.93
C ASP A 131 -30.55 9.49 -0.03
N ASP A 132 -30.92 8.27 -0.35
CA ASP A 132 -31.84 7.44 0.43
C ASP A 132 -31.26 7.04 1.80
N TYR A 133 -29.97 6.76 1.87
CA TYR A 133 -29.26 6.48 3.13
C TYR A 133 -29.05 7.77 3.94
N ALA A 134 -28.73 8.87 3.27
CA ALA A 134 -28.60 10.16 3.93
C ALA A 134 -29.91 10.59 4.60
N ALA A 135 -31.03 10.48 3.90
CA ALA A 135 -32.36 10.79 4.43
C ALA A 135 -32.73 9.92 5.65
N ARG A 136 -32.44 8.60 5.58
CA ARG A 136 -32.70 7.68 6.70
C ARG A 136 -31.83 8.01 7.93
N LEU A 137 -30.56 8.33 7.70
CA LEU A 137 -29.63 8.66 8.77
C LEU A 137 -29.97 10.01 9.43
N GLN A 138 -30.42 10.99 8.64
CA GLN A 138 -30.91 12.29 9.14
C GLN A 138 -32.20 12.17 9.94
N GLY A 139 -33.01 11.14 9.68
CA GLY A 139 -34.21 10.84 10.45
C GLY A 139 -33.93 10.39 11.90
N ASP A 140 -32.70 9.93 12.19
CA ASP A 140 -32.22 9.61 13.55
C ASP A 140 -31.20 10.66 13.98
N THR A 141 -31.64 11.57 14.85
CA THR A 141 -30.85 12.72 15.31
C THR A 141 -29.53 12.28 16.01
N ALA A 142 -29.57 11.19 16.76
CA ALA A 142 -28.40 10.69 17.49
C ALA A 142 -27.39 10.05 16.51
N ALA A 143 -27.87 9.24 15.56
CA ALA A 143 -27.05 8.62 14.55
C ALA A 143 -26.43 9.67 13.58
N TRP A 144 -27.20 10.70 13.25
CA TRP A 144 -26.68 11.82 12.42
C TRP A 144 -25.58 12.61 13.10
N ALA A 145 -25.75 12.92 14.41
CA ALA A 145 -24.73 13.62 15.19
C ALA A 145 -23.45 12.77 15.32
N ASP A 146 -23.56 11.49 15.57
CA ASP A 146 -22.42 10.57 15.61
C ASP A 146 -21.69 10.51 14.24
N TRP A 147 -22.46 10.39 13.15
CA TRP A 147 -21.93 10.42 11.80
C TRP A 147 -21.11 11.67 11.51
N GLN A 148 -21.63 12.85 11.85
CA GLN A 148 -20.95 14.13 11.62
C GLN A 148 -19.70 14.32 12.50
N SER A 149 -19.64 13.68 13.65
CA SER A 149 -18.50 13.76 14.56
C SER A 149 -17.30 12.89 14.13
N ARG A 150 -17.51 11.94 13.21
CA ARG A 150 -16.47 11.02 12.79
C ARG A 150 -15.52 11.63 11.78
N PRO A 151 -14.20 11.26 11.82
CA PRO A 151 -13.26 11.67 10.78
C PRO A 151 -13.72 11.19 9.39
N PRO A 152 -13.53 11.99 8.32
CA PRO A 152 -14.02 11.67 6.97
C PRO A 152 -13.59 10.30 6.46
N GLY A 153 -12.37 9.88 6.73
CA GLY A 153 -11.85 8.55 6.31
C GLY A 153 -12.54 7.38 7.03
N SER A 154 -12.91 7.54 8.29
CA SER A 154 -13.65 6.53 9.06
C SER A 154 -15.07 6.34 8.53
N VAL A 155 -15.70 7.42 8.12
CA VAL A 155 -17.05 7.43 7.56
C VAL A 155 -17.10 6.69 6.22
N SER A 156 -16.15 6.96 5.31
CA SER A 156 -16.07 6.28 4.02
C SER A 156 -15.87 4.77 4.18
N TYR A 157 -15.02 4.33 5.10
CA TYR A 157 -14.76 2.92 5.35
C TYR A 157 -16.00 2.20 5.90
N THR A 158 -16.70 2.80 6.86
CA THR A 158 -17.91 2.22 7.47
C THR A 158 -19.03 2.05 6.45
N HIS A 159 -19.19 3.00 5.53
CA HIS A 159 -20.18 2.94 4.47
C HIS A 159 -19.93 1.76 3.50
N LEU A 160 -18.67 1.47 3.17
CA LEU A 160 -18.30 0.38 2.25
C LEU A 160 -18.36 -1.01 2.89
N THR A 161 -18.32 -1.11 4.22
CA THR A 161 -18.24 -2.39 4.94
C THR A 161 -19.53 -2.82 5.64
N LEU A 162 -20.56 -1.97 5.67
CA LEU A 162 -21.85 -2.38 6.23
C LEU A 162 -22.48 -3.46 5.34
N PRO A 163 -22.83 -4.64 5.91
CA PRO A 163 -23.55 -5.65 5.16
C PRO A 163 -24.89 -5.08 4.71
N THR A 164 -25.17 -5.14 3.44
CA THR A 164 -26.52 -4.92 2.91
C THR A 164 -27.38 -6.03 3.46
N ASN A 165 -28.13 -5.79 4.52
CA ASN A 165 -29.21 -6.69 4.93
C ASN A 165 -30.20 -6.76 3.76
N ARG A 166 -30.12 -7.83 2.96
CA ARG A 166 -31.24 -8.28 2.15
C ARG A 166 -32.33 -8.69 3.14
N VAL A 167 -33.29 -7.81 3.31
CA VAL A 167 -34.60 -8.24 3.86
C VAL A 167 -35.18 -9.16 2.79
N ALA A 168 -35.12 -10.47 3.08
CA ALA A 168 -35.92 -11.44 2.34
C ALA A 168 -37.38 -11.11 2.64
N GLY A 169 -38.13 -10.70 1.61
CA GLY A 169 -39.56 -10.66 1.60
C GLY A 169 -40.13 -12.07 1.43
#